data_8b395b0d62ad52a85a503ad560998ab2
#
_entry.id   8b395b0d62ad52a85a503ad560998ab2
#
_cell.length_a   1.000
_cell.length_b   1.000
_cell.length_c   1.000
_cell.angle_alpha   90.00
_cell.angle_beta   90.00
_cell.angle_gamma   90.00
#
_symmetry.space_group_name_H-M   'P 1'
#
loop_
_entity.id
_entity.type
_entity.pdbx_description
1 polymer ?
#
loop_
_entity_poly.entity_id
_entity_poly.type
_entity_poly.pdbx_seq_one_letter_code
_entity_poly.pdbx_strand_id
1 'polypeptide(L)'
;MTQKEIDSLKAECEFLRQEVSRLKDEMIRLISRNIDLSERLEEDVELRRRTSVARELLAGNIERQRNADLQDDSQLMALIELRIEADRPHLKPDFDTSAMAQLLGVSQERLFRLFRHQTIYRTPDAYIDNLRLLNALQLLREYPNYSIASIALDSGFTSVRTLQRRFQDALGMTPVDYRAMLTRDL
;
A
#
# COMPACT_ATOMS: atom_id res chain seq x y z
N MET A 1 3.46 -1.87 -49.78
CA MET A 1 4.41 -1.55 -48.73
C MET A 1 5.80 -1.93 -49.22
N THR A 2 6.69 -0.99 -49.33
CA THR A 2 8.04 -1.22 -49.84
C THR A 2 8.93 -1.77 -48.73
N GLN A 3 9.99 -2.51 -49.06
CA GLN A 3 10.95 -3.04 -48.06
C GLN A 3 11.51 -1.93 -47.15
N LYS A 4 11.70 -0.74 -47.70
CA LYS A 4 12.19 0.45 -47.01
C LYS A 4 11.20 0.95 -45.95
N GLU A 5 9.89 0.86 -46.16
CA GLU A 5 8.85 1.20 -45.19
C GLU A 5 8.81 0.17 -44.04
N ILE A 6 8.99 -1.10 -44.36
CA ILE A 6 9.07 -2.18 -43.36
C ILE A 6 10.28 -1.99 -42.45
N ASP A 7 11.43 -1.67 -42.99
CA ASP A 7 12.66 -1.48 -42.24
C ASP A 7 12.59 -0.22 -41.36
N SER A 8 11.94 0.86 -41.85
CA SER A 8 11.66 2.06 -41.07
C SER A 8 10.73 1.77 -39.87
N LEU A 9 9.65 1.03 -40.09
CA LEU A 9 8.72 0.64 -39.03
C LEU A 9 9.37 -0.28 -37.96
N LYS A 10 10.26 -1.17 -38.42
CA LYS A 10 11.02 -2.02 -37.48
C LYS A 10 11.95 -1.17 -36.59
N ALA A 11 12.65 -0.21 -37.16
CA ALA A 11 13.53 0.70 -36.40
C ALA A 11 12.73 1.55 -35.41
N GLU A 12 11.56 2.03 -35.78
CA GLU A 12 10.66 2.77 -34.90
C GLU A 12 10.11 1.90 -33.76
N CYS A 13 9.73 0.66 -34.06
CA CYS A 13 9.32 -0.31 -33.05
C CYS A 13 10.44 -0.63 -32.04
N GLU A 14 11.68 -0.77 -32.52
CA GLU A 14 12.84 -0.99 -31.67
C GLU A 14 13.12 0.21 -30.77
N PHE A 15 13.09 1.43 -31.33
CA PHE A 15 13.21 2.68 -30.57
C PHE A 15 12.13 2.81 -29.49
N LEU A 16 10.87 2.55 -29.84
CA LEU A 16 9.76 2.60 -28.88
C LEU A 16 9.89 1.55 -27.77
N ARG A 17 10.38 0.34 -28.10
CA ARG A 17 10.67 -0.70 -27.09
C ARG A 17 11.76 -0.26 -26.11
N GLN A 18 12.82 0.35 -26.60
CA GLN A 18 13.90 0.88 -25.75
C GLN A 18 13.39 2.02 -24.87
N GLU A 19 12.57 2.93 -25.41
CA GLU A 19 11.99 4.03 -24.64
C GLU A 19 11.01 3.53 -23.57
N VAL A 20 10.18 2.54 -23.89
CA VAL A 20 9.30 1.89 -22.91
C VAL A 20 10.12 1.21 -21.81
N SER A 21 11.23 0.56 -22.14
CA SER A 21 12.12 -0.04 -21.15
C SER A 21 12.73 1.03 -20.23
N ARG A 22 13.23 2.12 -20.79
CA ARG A 22 13.80 3.24 -20.03
C ARG A 22 12.78 3.87 -19.08
N LEU A 23 11.55 4.10 -19.54
CA LEU A 23 10.48 4.66 -18.72
C LEU A 23 10.05 3.70 -17.59
N LYS A 24 10.06 2.40 -17.85
CA LYS A 24 9.83 1.39 -16.81
C LYS A 24 10.90 1.46 -15.73
N ASP A 25 12.17 1.51 -16.10
CA ASP A 25 13.30 1.59 -15.16
C ASP A 25 13.22 2.89 -14.33
N GLU A 26 12.87 4.01 -14.95
CA GLU A 26 12.68 5.28 -14.24
C GLU A 26 11.49 5.24 -13.26
N MET A 27 10.38 4.67 -13.69
CA MET A 27 9.20 4.47 -12.84
C MET A 27 9.56 3.64 -11.59
N ILE A 28 10.38 2.62 -11.75
CA ILE A 28 10.81 1.78 -10.65
C ILE A 28 11.69 2.52 -9.65
N ARG A 29 12.67 3.30 -10.16
CA ARG A 29 13.49 4.15 -9.30
C ARG A 29 12.63 5.13 -8.50
N LEU A 30 11.57 5.68 -9.11
CA LEU A 30 10.63 6.55 -8.42
C LEU A 30 9.81 5.80 -7.38
N ILE A 31 9.37 4.58 -7.68
CA ILE A 31 8.65 3.73 -6.72
C ILE A 31 9.55 3.35 -5.54
N SER A 32 10.80 2.90 -5.79
CA SER A 32 11.76 2.60 -4.74
C SER A 32 12.05 3.81 -3.86
N ARG A 33 12.21 4.99 -4.46
CA ARG A 33 12.39 6.25 -3.74
C ARG A 33 11.17 6.63 -2.89
N ASN A 34 9.96 6.40 -3.40
CA ASN A 34 8.72 6.61 -2.63
C ASN A 34 8.60 5.64 -1.45
N ILE A 35 9.01 4.39 -1.63
CA ILE A 35 9.06 3.41 -0.54
C ILE A 35 10.05 3.87 0.55
N ASP A 36 11.28 4.25 0.18
CA ASP A 36 12.28 4.76 1.13
C ASP A 36 11.83 6.02 1.87
N LEU A 37 11.13 6.93 1.17
CA LEU A 37 10.56 8.13 1.77
C LEU A 37 9.40 7.79 2.71
N SER A 38 8.56 6.81 2.35
CA SER A 38 7.48 6.35 3.21
C SER A 38 8.01 5.71 4.49
N GLU A 39 9.05 4.86 4.39
CA GLU A 39 9.71 4.24 5.56
C GLU A 39 10.28 5.31 6.52
N ARG A 40 10.95 6.33 6.00
CA ARG A 40 11.47 7.45 6.82
C ARG A 40 10.37 8.29 7.46
N LEU A 41 9.27 8.50 6.73
CA LEU A 41 8.09 9.19 7.27
C LEU A 41 7.44 8.36 8.37
N GLU A 42 7.36 7.03 8.20
CA GLU A 42 6.84 6.10 9.19
C GLU A 42 7.67 6.10 10.46
N GLU A 43 9.02 6.11 10.36
CA GLU A 43 9.91 6.22 11.51
C GLU A 43 9.70 7.54 12.28
N ASP A 44 9.59 8.67 11.57
CA ASP A 44 9.33 9.99 12.18
C ASP A 44 7.94 10.08 12.81
N VAL A 45 6.92 9.52 12.15
CA VAL A 45 5.56 9.44 12.68
C VAL A 45 5.52 8.54 13.90
N GLU A 46 6.19 7.39 13.87
CA GLU A 46 6.25 6.46 15.00
C GLU A 46 6.95 7.09 16.22
N LEU A 47 8.05 7.83 16.02
CA LEU A 47 8.72 8.53 17.11
C LEU A 47 7.83 9.60 17.74
N ARG A 48 7.14 10.41 16.95
CA ARG A 48 6.16 11.41 17.42
C ARG A 48 4.99 10.76 18.15
N ARG A 49 4.54 9.61 17.68
CA ARG A 49 3.43 8.85 18.20
C ARG A 49 3.76 8.22 19.55
N ARG A 50 4.93 7.56 19.71
CA ARG A 50 5.39 7.02 21.00
C ARG A 50 5.43 8.09 22.07
N THR A 51 5.86 9.31 21.70
CA THR A 51 5.88 10.45 22.61
C THR A 51 4.48 10.97 22.93
N SER A 52 3.53 10.94 21.98
CA SER A 52 2.13 11.34 22.22
C SER A 52 1.38 10.32 23.05
N VAL A 53 1.46 9.04 22.70
CA VAL A 53 0.81 7.94 23.44
C VAL A 53 1.35 7.85 24.86
N ALA A 54 2.65 8.03 25.07
CA ALA A 54 3.23 8.05 26.42
C ALA A 54 2.70 9.21 27.27
N ARG A 55 2.48 10.40 26.68
CA ARG A 55 1.85 11.53 27.37
C ARG A 55 0.39 11.27 27.71
N GLU A 56 -0.37 10.67 26.81
CA GLU A 56 -1.79 10.33 27.02
C GLU A 56 -1.96 9.22 28.06
N LEU A 57 -1.10 8.19 28.04
CA LEU A 57 -1.06 7.13 29.06
C LEU A 57 -0.72 7.68 30.46
N LEU A 58 0.23 8.61 30.54
CA LEU A 58 0.60 9.27 31.80
C LEU A 58 -0.48 10.22 32.33
N ALA A 59 -1.33 10.75 31.45
CA ALA A 59 -2.41 11.69 31.82
C ALA A 59 -3.71 11.00 32.25
N GLY A 60 -3.83 9.67 32.21
CA GLY A 60 -5.01 8.92 32.71
C GLY A 60 -6.32 9.19 31.96
N ASN A 61 -6.25 9.73 30.73
CA ASN A 61 -7.43 10.23 30.02
C ASN A 61 -8.05 9.27 29.01
N ILE A 62 -7.44 8.11 28.76
CA ILE A 62 -7.87 7.20 27.66
C ILE A 62 -9.26 6.60 27.94
N GLU A 63 -9.64 6.36 29.17
CA GLU A 63 -10.94 5.74 29.49
C GLU A 63 -12.14 6.70 29.45
N ARG A 64 -11.94 7.99 29.71
CA ARG A 64 -13.02 8.99 29.64
C ARG A 64 -13.36 9.44 28.22
N GLN A 65 -12.41 9.36 27.28
CA GLN A 65 -12.59 9.76 25.90
C GLN A 65 -13.25 8.70 25.00
N ARG A 66 -13.41 7.46 25.53
CA ARG A 66 -14.03 6.36 24.78
C ARG A 66 -15.52 6.59 24.49
N ASN A 67 -16.17 7.51 25.20
CA ASN A 67 -17.59 7.86 25.03
C ASN A 67 -17.84 9.30 24.57
N ALA A 68 -16.81 10.13 24.46
CA ALA A 68 -16.95 11.46 23.92
C ALA A 68 -16.81 11.35 22.39
N ASP A 69 -17.89 11.63 21.72
CA ASP A 69 -18.07 11.77 20.27
C ASP A 69 -16.78 11.83 19.44
N LEU A 70 -16.44 10.72 18.80
CA LEU A 70 -15.55 10.71 17.64
C LEU A 70 -16.23 11.50 16.49
N GLN A 71 -16.61 12.75 16.74
CA GLN A 71 -17.27 13.62 15.76
C GLN A 71 -16.25 14.28 14.83
N ASP A 72 -14.98 14.32 15.22
CA ASP A 72 -13.92 14.82 14.36
C ASP A 72 -13.36 13.71 13.46
N ASP A 73 -13.52 13.88 12.18
CA ASP A 73 -13.00 12.97 11.15
C ASP A 73 -11.47 12.83 11.21
N SER A 74 -10.76 13.88 11.66
CA SER A 74 -9.30 13.85 11.85
C SER A 74 -8.89 12.91 12.99
N GLN A 75 -9.65 12.90 14.09
CA GLN A 75 -9.41 11.99 15.21
C GLN A 75 -9.69 10.55 14.82
N LEU A 76 -10.74 10.32 14.04
CA LEU A 76 -11.06 8.99 13.52
C LEU A 76 -9.98 8.47 12.57
N MET A 77 -9.44 9.32 11.69
CA MET A 77 -8.31 8.93 10.84
C MET A 77 -7.07 8.56 11.65
N ALA A 78 -6.71 9.36 12.64
CA ALA A 78 -5.58 9.07 13.52
C ALA A 78 -5.78 7.74 14.28
N LEU A 79 -7.02 7.43 14.70
CA LEU A 79 -7.34 6.16 15.34
C LEU A 79 -7.22 4.98 14.35
N ILE A 80 -7.65 5.15 13.10
CA ILE A 80 -7.49 4.14 12.04
C ILE A 80 -6.00 3.81 11.87
N GLU A 81 -5.18 4.84 11.65
CA GLU A 81 -3.74 4.68 11.48
C GLU A 81 -3.10 3.98 12.68
N LEU A 82 -3.46 4.41 13.89
CA LEU A 82 -2.99 3.79 15.13
C LEU A 82 -3.32 2.30 15.19
N ARG A 83 -4.56 1.92 14.87
CA ARG A 83 -4.99 0.51 14.92
C ARG A 83 -4.35 -0.33 13.84
N ILE A 84 -4.26 0.21 12.63
CA ILE A 84 -3.62 -0.46 11.49
C ILE A 84 -2.17 -0.80 11.81
N GLU A 85 -1.44 0.15 12.41
CA GLU A 85 -0.02 -0.03 12.72
C GLU A 85 0.20 -0.96 13.92
N ALA A 86 -0.57 -0.78 15.01
CA ALA A 86 -0.40 -1.57 16.23
C ALA A 86 -0.73 -3.06 16.01
N ASP A 87 -1.85 -3.34 15.35
CA ASP A 87 -2.42 -4.68 15.28
C ASP A 87 -2.24 -5.33 13.89
N ARG A 88 -1.84 -4.56 12.88
CA ARG A 88 -1.72 -4.97 11.47
C ARG A 88 -2.91 -5.80 10.97
N PRO A 89 -4.15 -5.42 11.25
CA PRO A 89 -5.32 -6.24 10.95
C PRO A 89 -5.52 -6.45 9.45
N HIS A 90 -5.01 -5.54 8.61
CA HIS A 90 -5.04 -5.62 7.15
C HIS A 90 -4.31 -6.86 6.59
N LEU A 91 -3.40 -7.48 7.36
CA LEU A 91 -2.73 -8.73 6.97
C LEU A 91 -3.61 -9.96 7.12
N LYS A 92 -4.78 -9.85 7.76
CA LYS A 92 -5.78 -10.92 7.79
C LYS A 92 -6.61 -10.87 6.51
N PRO A 93 -6.78 -12.00 5.79
CA PRO A 93 -7.50 -12.02 4.51
C PRO A 93 -8.98 -11.62 4.61
N ASP A 94 -9.61 -11.82 5.77
CA ASP A 94 -11.00 -11.50 6.08
C ASP A 94 -11.20 -10.06 6.59
N PHE A 95 -10.13 -9.28 6.74
CA PHE A 95 -10.24 -7.88 7.15
C PHE A 95 -10.71 -7.01 5.98
N ASP A 96 -11.90 -6.47 6.11
CA ASP A 96 -12.59 -5.61 5.14
C ASP A 96 -13.15 -4.34 5.80
N THR A 97 -13.90 -3.55 5.06
CA THR A 97 -14.60 -2.37 5.58
C THR A 97 -15.50 -2.70 6.77
N SER A 98 -16.15 -3.87 6.79
CA SER A 98 -17.03 -4.29 7.90
C SER A 98 -16.23 -4.56 9.16
N ALA A 99 -15.13 -5.30 9.02
CA ALA A 99 -14.24 -5.59 10.13
C ALA A 99 -13.58 -4.31 10.67
N MET A 100 -13.20 -3.38 9.80
CA MET A 100 -12.67 -2.06 10.19
C MET A 100 -13.72 -1.26 10.98
N ALA A 101 -14.97 -1.23 10.53
CA ALA A 101 -16.07 -0.55 11.22
C ALA A 101 -16.29 -1.12 12.63
N GLN A 102 -16.28 -2.44 12.77
CA GLN A 102 -16.39 -3.13 14.05
C GLN A 102 -15.22 -2.82 14.98
N LEU A 103 -13.99 -2.87 14.45
CA LEU A 103 -12.76 -2.58 15.21
C LEU A 103 -12.79 -1.17 15.82
N LEU A 104 -13.35 -0.21 15.09
CA LEU A 104 -13.38 1.20 15.47
C LEU A 104 -14.66 1.60 16.20
N GLY A 105 -15.68 0.73 16.24
CA GLY A 105 -16.98 1.02 16.85
C GLY A 105 -17.78 2.08 16.10
N VAL A 106 -17.62 2.19 14.77
CA VAL A 106 -18.32 3.15 13.91
C VAL A 106 -19.13 2.45 12.82
N SER A 107 -20.06 3.16 12.18
CA SER A 107 -20.80 2.60 11.05
C SER A 107 -19.94 2.57 9.78
N GLN A 108 -20.21 1.60 8.88
CA GLN A 108 -19.56 1.56 7.56
C GLN A 108 -19.81 2.84 6.75
N GLU A 109 -21.02 3.41 6.85
CA GLU A 109 -21.37 4.67 6.17
C GLU A 109 -20.47 5.83 6.60
N ARG A 110 -20.14 5.89 7.91
CA ARG A 110 -19.19 6.90 8.42
C ARG A 110 -17.80 6.69 7.86
N LEU A 111 -17.32 5.45 7.78
CA LEU A 111 -16.02 5.14 7.15
C LEU A 111 -16.02 5.52 5.67
N PHE A 112 -17.04 5.14 4.90
CA PHE A 112 -17.11 5.53 3.48
C PHE A 112 -17.11 7.04 3.29
N ARG A 113 -17.81 7.79 4.13
CA ARG A 113 -17.86 9.25 4.11
C ARG A 113 -16.48 9.84 4.44
N LEU A 114 -15.83 9.36 5.51
CA LEU A 114 -14.49 9.76 5.91
C LEU A 114 -13.49 9.57 4.76
N PHE A 115 -13.40 8.33 4.24
CA PHE A 115 -12.44 8.01 3.18
C PHE A 115 -12.69 8.77 1.89
N ARG A 116 -13.95 9.03 1.53
CA ARG A 116 -14.31 9.80 0.34
C ARG A 116 -13.81 11.24 0.40
N HIS A 117 -13.82 11.87 1.59
CA HIS A 117 -13.55 13.29 1.74
C HIS A 117 -12.14 13.58 2.26
N GLN A 118 -11.56 12.67 3.04
CA GLN A 118 -10.30 12.91 3.75
C GLN A 118 -9.10 12.15 3.14
N THR A 119 -9.33 11.23 2.20
CA THR A 119 -8.23 10.42 1.66
C THR A 119 -8.24 10.35 0.14
N ILE A 120 -7.07 10.04 -0.44
CA ILE A 120 -6.92 9.77 -1.87
C ILE A 120 -7.55 8.42 -2.29
N TYR A 121 -7.73 7.52 -1.34
CA TYR A 121 -8.22 6.14 -1.60
C TYR A 121 -9.72 6.08 -1.86
N ARG A 122 -10.49 7.08 -1.41
CA ARG A 122 -11.95 7.21 -1.56
C ARG A 122 -12.80 6.11 -0.92
N THR A 123 -12.26 4.93 -0.65
CA THR A 123 -12.96 3.84 0.06
C THR A 123 -12.02 3.15 1.06
N PRO A 124 -12.56 2.61 2.18
CA PRO A 124 -11.76 1.84 3.13
C PRO A 124 -11.10 0.62 2.50
N ASP A 125 -11.82 -0.12 1.62
CA ASP A 125 -11.26 -1.31 0.96
C ASP A 125 -10.07 -0.97 0.05
N ALA A 126 -10.12 0.16 -0.67
CA ALA A 126 -9.00 0.61 -1.49
C ALA A 126 -7.76 0.95 -0.62
N TYR A 127 -7.98 1.50 0.57
CA TYR A 127 -6.93 1.74 1.54
C TYR A 127 -6.32 0.44 2.08
N ILE A 128 -7.16 -0.51 2.50
CA ILE A 128 -6.73 -1.84 2.95
C ILE A 128 -5.92 -2.55 1.86
N ASP A 129 -6.40 -2.53 0.63
CA ASP A 129 -5.70 -3.13 -0.51
C ASP A 129 -4.35 -2.48 -0.78
N ASN A 130 -4.23 -1.15 -0.58
CA ASN A 130 -2.97 -0.45 -0.72
C ASN A 130 -1.98 -0.86 0.39
N LEU A 131 -2.42 -0.97 1.64
CA LEU A 131 -1.58 -1.44 2.75
C LEU A 131 -1.05 -2.86 2.50
N ARG A 132 -1.92 -3.76 2.00
CA ARG A 132 -1.52 -5.11 1.60
C ARG A 132 -0.49 -5.10 0.48
N LEU A 133 -0.67 -4.23 -0.51
CA LEU A 133 0.27 -4.08 -1.62
C LEU A 133 1.64 -3.59 -1.14
N LEU A 134 1.67 -2.58 -0.26
CA LEU A 134 2.92 -2.08 0.33
C LEU A 134 3.66 -3.19 1.11
N ASN A 135 2.93 -3.98 1.90
CA ASN A 135 3.52 -5.12 2.59
C ASN A 135 4.08 -6.18 1.60
N ALA A 136 3.36 -6.47 0.52
CA ALA A 136 3.84 -7.40 -0.51
C ALA A 136 5.10 -6.89 -1.21
N LEU A 137 5.20 -5.59 -1.49
CA LEU A 137 6.39 -4.96 -2.06
C LEU A 137 7.59 -5.07 -1.11
N GLN A 138 7.37 -4.84 0.19
CA GLN A 138 8.38 -5.01 1.21
C GLN A 138 8.87 -6.46 1.28
N LEU A 139 7.97 -7.44 1.35
CA LEU A 139 8.33 -8.85 1.40
C LEU A 139 9.08 -9.32 0.15
N LEU A 140 8.74 -8.81 -1.03
CA LEU A 140 9.46 -9.11 -2.28
C LEU A 140 10.90 -8.61 -2.25
N ARG A 141 11.15 -7.48 -1.59
CA ARG A 141 12.48 -6.89 -1.44
C ARG A 141 13.30 -7.63 -0.37
N GLU A 142 12.71 -7.90 0.78
CA GLU A 142 13.42 -8.48 1.93
C GLU A 142 13.65 -10.00 1.76
N TYR A 143 12.76 -10.69 1.07
CA TYR A 143 12.78 -12.14 0.93
C TYR A 143 12.78 -12.60 -0.54
N PRO A 144 13.92 -12.50 -1.25
CA PRO A 144 14.01 -12.79 -2.69
C PRO A 144 13.56 -14.21 -3.08
N ASN A 145 13.75 -15.17 -2.17
CA ASN A 145 13.44 -16.59 -2.39
C ASN A 145 12.01 -16.97 -1.93
N TYR A 146 11.25 -16.03 -1.38
CA TYR A 146 9.90 -16.33 -0.89
C TYR A 146 8.94 -16.55 -2.06
N SER A 147 8.07 -17.57 -1.97
CA SER A 147 7.13 -17.83 -3.05
C SER A 147 6.11 -16.71 -3.20
N ILE A 148 5.65 -16.43 -4.42
CA ILE A 148 4.58 -15.44 -4.64
C ILE A 148 3.31 -15.83 -3.90
N ALA A 149 3.06 -17.13 -3.71
CA ALA A 149 1.92 -17.62 -2.94
C ALA A 149 2.05 -17.28 -1.45
N SER A 150 3.22 -17.47 -0.86
CA SER A 150 3.49 -17.09 0.53
C SER A 150 3.38 -15.57 0.71
N ILE A 151 3.96 -14.78 -0.21
CA ILE A 151 3.85 -13.31 -0.18
C ILE A 151 2.40 -12.86 -0.25
N ALA A 152 1.58 -13.48 -1.11
CA ALA A 152 0.16 -13.14 -1.19
C ALA A 152 -0.54 -13.38 0.15
N LEU A 153 -0.31 -14.54 0.75
CA LEU A 153 -0.92 -14.93 2.02
C LEU A 153 -0.48 -14.00 3.17
N ASP A 154 0.83 -13.80 3.31
CA ASP A 154 1.41 -13.00 4.40
C ASP A 154 1.12 -11.50 4.27
N SER A 155 0.74 -11.06 3.06
CA SER A 155 0.26 -9.70 2.81
C SER A 155 -1.27 -9.56 2.94
N GLY A 156 -1.98 -10.60 3.38
CA GLY A 156 -3.42 -10.56 3.60
C GLY A 156 -4.27 -10.67 2.33
N PHE A 157 -3.70 -11.05 1.19
CA PHE A 157 -4.48 -11.33 -0.01
C PHE A 157 -5.12 -12.71 0.06
N THR A 158 -6.36 -12.81 -0.38
CA THR A 158 -7.10 -14.08 -0.43
C THR A 158 -6.57 -15.06 -1.47
N SER A 159 -5.81 -14.59 -2.46
CA SER A 159 -5.20 -15.43 -3.50
C SER A 159 -4.07 -14.71 -4.23
N VAL A 160 -3.18 -15.52 -4.86
CA VAL A 160 -2.14 -15.01 -5.77
C VAL A 160 -2.74 -14.20 -6.92
N ARG A 161 -3.89 -14.60 -7.45
CA ARG A 161 -4.58 -13.89 -8.53
C ARG A 161 -4.98 -12.47 -8.11
N THR A 162 -5.44 -12.31 -6.86
CA THR A 162 -5.80 -10.99 -6.31
C THR A 162 -4.56 -10.11 -6.18
N LEU A 163 -3.47 -10.65 -5.64
CA LEU A 163 -2.18 -9.95 -5.57
C LEU A 163 -1.71 -9.51 -6.96
N GLN A 164 -1.68 -10.44 -7.93
CA GLN A 164 -1.24 -10.13 -9.30
C GLN A 164 -2.06 -9.01 -9.95
N ARG A 165 -3.39 -9.07 -9.79
CA ARG A 165 -4.28 -8.02 -10.31
C ARG A 165 -3.95 -6.67 -9.67
N ARG A 166 -3.75 -6.61 -8.36
CA ARG A 166 -3.42 -5.36 -7.65
C ARG A 166 -2.04 -4.81 -8.07
N PHE A 167 -1.06 -5.69 -8.27
CA PHE A 167 0.23 -5.31 -8.83
C PHE A 167 0.09 -4.72 -10.23
N GLN A 168 -0.69 -5.38 -11.10
CA GLN A 168 -0.92 -4.90 -12.46
C GLN A 168 -1.64 -3.55 -12.46
N ASP A 169 -2.68 -3.39 -11.63
CA ASP A 169 -3.46 -2.15 -11.54
C ASP A 169 -2.61 -0.98 -11.02
N ALA A 170 -1.75 -1.22 -10.03
CA ALA A 170 -0.98 -0.18 -9.37
C ALA A 170 0.36 0.13 -10.07
N LEU A 171 1.05 -0.90 -10.60
CA LEU A 171 2.43 -0.80 -11.06
C LEU A 171 2.61 -1.16 -12.55
N GLY A 172 1.56 -1.63 -13.21
CA GLY A 172 1.63 -2.05 -14.62
C GLY A 172 2.49 -3.30 -14.86
N MET A 173 2.81 -4.08 -13.82
CA MET A 173 3.67 -5.26 -13.90
C MET A 173 3.21 -6.35 -12.95
N THR A 174 3.78 -7.56 -13.09
CA THR A 174 3.52 -8.66 -12.15
C THR A 174 4.49 -8.64 -10.96
N PRO A 175 4.14 -9.30 -9.82
CA PRO A 175 5.06 -9.49 -8.69
C PRO A 175 6.38 -10.18 -9.08
N VAL A 176 6.33 -11.07 -10.08
CA VAL A 176 7.51 -11.78 -10.60
C VAL A 176 8.43 -10.81 -11.35
N ASP A 177 7.86 -9.98 -12.22
CA ASP A 177 8.62 -8.97 -12.97
C ASP A 177 9.27 -7.96 -12.01
N TYR A 178 8.52 -7.52 -10.99
CA TYR A 178 9.04 -6.63 -9.95
C TYR A 178 10.24 -7.23 -9.23
N ARG A 179 10.14 -8.50 -8.80
CA ARG A 179 11.26 -9.23 -8.18
C ARG A 179 12.47 -9.33 -9.11
N ALA A 180 12.24 -9.69 -10.37
CA ALA A 180 13.32 -9.82 -11.37
C ALA A 180 14.08 -8.52 -11.57
N MET A 181 13.43 -7.38 -11.36
CA MET A 181 14.06 -6.07 -11.46
C MET A 181 14.89 -5.74 -10.22
N LEU A 182 14.40 -6.03 -9.02
CA LEU A 182 15.18 -5.86 -7.80
C LEU A 182 16.51 -6.64 -7.81
N THR A 183 16.55 -7.79 -8.52
CA THR A 183 17.75 -8.63 -8.63
C THR A 183 18.72 -8.18 -9.74
N ARG A 184 18.31 -7.29 -10.65
CA ARG A 184 19.21 -6.75 -11.70
C ARG A 184 20.01 -5.54 -11.25
N ASP A 185 19.57 -4.88 -10.18
CA ASP A 185 20.20 -3.68 -9.62
C ASP A 185 21.18 -4.00 -8.47
N LEU A 186 21.42 -5.31 -8.19
CA LEU A 186 22.40 -5.84 -7.25
C LEU A 186 23.59 -6.44 -8.00
#